data_c93f2c56861f9170a87bdedd8614590e
#
_entry.id   c93f2c56861f9170a87bdedd8614590e
#
_cell.length_a   1.000
_cell.length_b   1.000
_cell.length_c   1.000
_cell.angle_alpha   90.00
_cell.angle_beta   90.00
_cell.angle_gamma   90.00
#
_symmetry.space_group_name_H-M   'P 1'
#
loop_
_entity.id
_entity.type
_entity.pdbx_description
1 polymer ?
#
loop_
_entity_poly.entity_id
_entity_poly.type
_entity_poly.pdbx_seq_one_letter_code
_entity_poly.pdbx_strand_id
1 'polypeptide(L)'
;YSGAGTVEFILDVKNNSFYFLEMNTRIQVEPPTTEMISKQDIVYLQLMQAIGEKPQNLINDPPCLSGHSIECRLYAEKPEKNFIPSPGHLNVLRLPRPSDAIRIEASYTEGDTITPFYDPMIAKIISFGEDRRHAIQKMLSALEQCQIEDVATNIALLKAILKDPAFKDARVNTTYLEQNITTLMGCLLYT
;
A
#
# COMPACT_ATOMS: atom_id res chain seq x y z
N TYR A 1 3.37 -25.03 8.53
CA TYR A 1 3.85 -23.66 8.70
C TYR A 1 3.26 -23.02 9.96
N SER A 2 4.05 -22.23 10.63
CA SER A 2 3.66 -21.51 11.84
C SER A 2 4.13 -20.06 11.72
N GLY A 3 3.21 -19.08 11.79
CA GLY A 3 3.47 -17.66 11.62
C GLY A 3 2.43 -16.97 10.72
N ALA A 4 2.62 -15.68 10.48
CA ALA A 4 1.80 -14.92 9.56
C ALA A 4 2.05 -15.34 8.11
N GLY A 5 1.00 -15.50 7.33
CA GLY A 5 1.07 -15.85 5.92
C GLY A 5 -0.16 -15.39 5.17
N THR A 6 -0.09 -15.43 3.84
CA THR A 6 -1.19 -15.08 2.95
C THR A 6 -1.54 -16.24 2.06
N VAL A 7 -2.81 -16.63 2.03
CA VAL A 7 -3.33 -17.60 1.07
C VAL A 7 -3.97 -16.83 -0.08
N GLU A 8 -3.48 -17.04 -1.29
CA GLU A 8 -3.94 -16.35 -2.49
C GLU A 8 -4.89 -17.22 -3.31
N PHE A 9 -5.90 -16.57 -3.87
CA PHE A 9 -6.92 -17.21 -4.70
C PHE A 9 -7.13 -16.44 -6.00
N ILE A 10 -7.43 -17.16 -7.09
CA ILE A 10 -7.93 -16.57 -8.33
C ILE A 10 -9.44 -16.59 -8.30
N LEU A 11 -10.09 -15.43 -8.52
CA LEU A 11 -11.52 -15.31 -8.64
C LEU A 11 -11.95 -15.35 -10.12
N ASP A 12 -12.73 -16.35 -10.50
CA ASP A 12 -13.49 -16.33 -11.75
C ASP A 12 -14.79 -15.53 -11.54
N VAL A 13 -14.77 -14.27 -11.98
CA VAL A 13 -15.90 -13.35 -11.82
C VAL A 13 -17.14 -13.82 -12.57
N LYS A 14 -17.00 -14.56 -13.69
CA LYS A 14 -18.15 -15.05 -14.50
C LYS A 14 -18.94 -16.10 -13.78
N ASN A 15 -18.25 -17.02 -13.12
CA ASN A 15 -18.87 -18.16 -12.44
C ASN A 15 -18.99 -17.94 -10.91
N ASN A 16 -18.48 -16.80 -10.40
CA ASN A 16 -18.36 -16.50 -8.98
C ASN A 16 -17.69 -17.63 -8.19
N SER A 17 -16.63 -18.19 -8.77
CA SER A 17 -15.87 -19.32 -8.21
C SER A 17 -14.44 -18.88 -7.95
N PHE A 18 -13.85 -19.37 -6.87
CA PHE A 18 -12.46 -19.06 -6.55
C PHE A 18 -11.63 -20.35 -6.47
N TYR A 19 -10.36 -20.24 -6.84
CA TYR A 19 -9.42 -21.34 -6.90
C TYR A 19 -8.16 -20.96 -6.15
N PHE A 20 -7.65 -21.89 -5.34
CA PHE A 20 -6.37 -21.72 -4.66
C PHE A 20 -5.25 -21.45 -5.69
N LEU A 21 -4.44 -20.44 -5.44
CA LEU A 21 -3.29 -20.11 -6.27
C LEU A 21 -2.00 -20.55 -5.56
N GLU A 22 -1.71 -19.92 -4.44
CA GLU A 22 -0.50 -20.20 -3.65
C GLU A 22 -0.66 -19.76 -2.19
N MET A 23 0.32 -20.14 -1.36
CA MET A 23 0.46 -19.61 -0.01
C MET A 23 1.85 -18.98 0.15
N ASN A 24 1.87 -17.72 0.53
CA ASN A 24 3.09 -17.03 0.92
C ASN A 24 3.32 -17.22 2.43
N THR A 25 4.28 -18.08 2.79
CA THR A 25 4.63 -18.42 4.18
C THR A 25 5.56 -17.37 4.81
N ARG A 26 5.15 -16.12 4.76
CA ARG A 26 5.84 -14.95 5.30
C ARG A 26 4.86 -13.80 5.45
N ILE A 27 5.24 -12.80 6.24
CA ILE A 27 4.55 -11.51 6.18
C ILE A 27 4.76 -10.87 4.81
N GLN A 28 3.73 -10.20 4.28
CA GLN A 28 3.78 -9.47 3.03
C GLN A 28 3.83 -7.95 3.27
N VAL A 29 3.74 -7.15 2.22
CA VAL A 29 3.79 -5.69 2.31
C VAL A 29 2.42 -5.11 2.68
N GLU A 30 1.34 -5.68 2.17
CA GLU A 30 -0.06 -5.20 2.24
C GLU A 30 -0.84 -5.47 3.55
N PRO A 31 -0.40 -6.32 4.51
CA PRO A 31 -1.10 -6.52 5.79
C PRO A 31 -1.53 -5.26 6.54
N PRO A 32 -0.85 -4.10 6.47
CA PRO A 32 -1.32 -2.89 7.14
C PRO A 32 -2.76 -2.49 6.79
N THR A 33 -3.23 -2.79 5.57
CA THR A 33 -4.65 -2.55 5.21
C THR A 33 -5.59 -3.43 6.03
N THR A 34 -5.24 -4.70 6.22
CA THR A 34 -6.00 -5.63 7.05
C THR A 34 -5.98 -5.19 8.53
N GLU A 35 -4.81 -4.80 9.03
CA GLU A 35 -4.66 -4.31 10.41
C GLU A 35 -5.52 -3.08 10.68
N MET A 36 -5.58 -2.14 9.73
CA MET A 36 -6.41 -0.94 9.87
C MET A 36 -7.90 -1.23 9.98
N ILE A 37 -8.44 -2.21 9.24
CA ILE A 37 -9.87 -2.55 9.24
C ILE A 37 -10.24 -3.58 10.30
N SER A 38 -9.32 -4.45 10.73
CA SER A 38 -9.55 -5.49 11.72
C SER A 38 -9.20 -5.07 13.15
N LYS A 39 -8.40 -4.00 13.30
CA LYS A 39 -7.81 -3.55 14.57
C LYS A 39 -6.92 -4.61 15.22
N GLN A 40 -6.37 -5.54 14.42
CA GLN A 40 -5.40 -6.53 14.84
C GLN A 40 -4.00 -6.12 14.40
N ASP A 41 -3.00 -6.27 15.25
CA ASP A 41 -1.59 -6.11 14.88
C ASP A 41 -1.02 -7.49 14.54
N ILE A 42 -0.88 -7.76 13.24
CA ILE A 42 -0.44 -9.06 12.72
C ILE A 42 1.03 -9.31 13.08
N VAL A 43 1.85 -8.28 13.07
CA VAL A 43 3.28 -8.39 13.45
C VAL A 43 3.41 -8.70 14.93
N TYR A 44 2.64 -8.05 15.78
CA TYR A 44 2.58 -8.36 17.20
C TYR A 44 2.17 -9.81 17.44
N LEU A 45 1.10 -10.28 16.78
CA LEU A 45 0.63 -11.67 16.90
C LEU A 45 1.71 -12.66 16.44
N GLN A 46 2.47 -12.37 15.39
CA GLN A 46 3.57 -13.19 14.90
C GLN A 46 4.70 -13.26 15.94
N LEU A 47 5.05 -12.13 16.57
CA LEU A 47 6.07 -12.08 17.63
C LEU A 47 5.63 -12.86 18.87
N MET A 48 4.38 -12.68 19.30
CA MET A 48 3.84 -13.41 20.46
C MET A 48 3.82 -14.92 20.22
N GLN A 49 3.46 -15.34 18.99
CA GLN A 49 3.53 -16.75 18.62
C GLN A 49 4.96 -17.27 18.63
N ALA A 50 5.95 -16.49 18.19
CA ALA A 50 7.35 -16.90 18.18
C ALA A 50 7.93 -17.13 19.60
N ILE A 51 7.42 -16.44 20.60
CA ILE A 51 7.80 -16.65 22.02
C ILE A 51 6.97 -17.73 22.73
N GLY A 52 6.08 -18.42 22.00
CA GLY A 52 5.34 -19.58 22.48
C GLY A 52 3.89 -19.31 22.91
N GLU A 53 3.39 -18.08 22.76
CA GLU A 53 1.98 -17.81 22.99
C GLU A 53 1.12 -18.43 21.89
N LYS A 54 -0.04 -18.93 22.27
CA LYS A 54 -0.97 -19.53 21.31
C LYS A 54 -1.88 -18.44 20.70
N PRO A 55 -2.03 -18.40 19.36
CA PRO A 55 -2.92 -17.42 18.71
C PRO A 55 -4.33 -17.39 19.29
N GLN A 56 -4.87 -18.55 19.71
CA GLN A 56 -6.20 -18.67 20.34
C GLN A 56 -6.32 -17.88 21.66
N ASN A 57 -5.20 -17.62 22.35
CA ASN A 57 -5.19 -16.79 23.56
C ASN A 57 -5.13 -15.30 23.26
N LEU A 58 -4.72 -14.95 22.02
CA LEU A 58 -4.50 -13.56 21.57
C LEU A 58 -5.66 -13.05 20.72
N ILE A 59 -6.37 -13.97 20.05
CA ILE A 59 -7.52 -13.67 19.18
C ILE A 59 -8.72 -14.44 19.76
N ASN A 60 -9.54 -13.77 20.55
CA ASN A 60 -10.68 -14.39 21.20
C ASN A 60 -11.83 -14.72 20.24
N ASP A 61 -12.02 -13.89 19.19
CA ASP A 61 -13.06 -14.03 18.17
C ASP A 61 -12.52 -13.65 16.79
N PRO A 62 -13.14 -14.12 15.70
CA PRO A 62 -12.83 -13.60 14.38
C PRO A 62 -12.93 -12.07 14.37
N PRO A 63 -11.94 -11.35 13.86
CA PRO A 63 -11.95 -9.90 13.92
C PRO A 63 -13.13 -9.33 13.12
N CYS A 64 -13.85 -8.40 13.74
CA CYS A 64 -14.88 -7.65 13.04
C CYS A 64 -14.22 -6.64 12.10
N LEU A 65 -14.44 -6.81 10.80
CA LEU A 65 -13.92 -5.88 9.80
C LEU A 65 -14.81 -4.65 9.73
N SER A 66 -14.26 -3.46 9.81
CA SER A 66 -15.00 -2.21 9.73
C SER A 66 -14.27 -1.17 8.88
N GLY A 67 -15.04 -0.37 8.15
CA GLY A 67 -14.51 0.68 7.29
C GLY A 67 -13.78 0.16 6.05
N HIS A 68 -12.91 0.98 5.50
CA HIS A 68 -12.13 0.70 4.30
C HIS A 68 -10.72 1.25 4.45
N SER A 69 -9.72 0.51 4.00
CA SER A 69 -8.32 0.94 4.02
C SER A 69 -7.71 0.84 2.63
N ILE A 70 -6.81 1.77 2.35
CA ILE A 70 -6.01 1.81 1.11
C ILE A 70 -4.55 2.00 1.51
N GLU A 71 -3.67 1.21 0.90
CA GLU A 71 -2.23 1.37 1.01
C GLU A 71 -1.67 1.90 -0.31
N CYS A 72 -0.82 2.91 -0.23
CA CYS A 72 0.04 3.36 -1.31
C CYS A 72 1.49 3.07 -0.97
N ARG A 73 2.18 2.35 -1.84
CA ARG A 73 3.63 2.14 -1.78
C ARG A 73 4.31 3.29 -2.51
N LEU A 74 5.01 4.11 -1.75
CA LEU A 74 5.75 5.25 -2.27
C LEU A 74 7.15 4.81 -2.67
N TYR A 75 7.44 4.88 -3.97
CA TYR A 75 8.71 4.45 -4.55
C TYR A 75 9.50 5.62 -5.14
N ALA A 76 10.83 5.54 -5.02
CA ALA A 76 11.76 6.36 -5.79
C ALA A 76 11.95 5.75 -7.18
N GLU A 77 11.04 6.06 -8.10
CA GLU A 77 11.00 5.51 -9.46
C GLU A 77 10.45 6.50 -10.46
N LYS A 78 10.63 6.21 -11.75
CA LYS A 78 10.15 7.01 -12.88
C LYS A 78 9.08 6.22 -13.64
N PRO A 79 7.78 6.39 -13.33
CA PRO A 79 6.70 5.68 -14.01
C PRO A 79 6.70 5.90 -15.53
N GLU A 80 7.03 7.12 -15.98
CA GLU A 80 7.12 7.48 -17.40
C GLU A 80 8.27 6.79 -18.15
N LYS A 81 9.19 6.18 -17.43
CA LYS A 81 10.32 5.39 -17.95
C LYS A 81 10.25 3.92 -17.54
N ASN A 82 9.05 3.36 -17.58
CA ASN A 82 8.79 1.97 -17.24
C ASN A 82 9.25 1.60 -15.81
N PHE A 83 9.00 2.51 -14.86
CA PHE A 83 9.27 2.32 -13.43
C PHE A 83 10.74 2.07 -13.07
N ILE A 84 11.69 2.58 -13.87
CA ILE A 84 13.10 2.47 -13.51
C ILE A 84 13.35 3.17 -12.16
N PRO A 85 14.16 2.58 -11.26
CA PRO A 85 14.54 3.21 -10.00
C PRO A 85 15.17 4.59 -10.20
N SER A 86 14.93 5.48 -9.25
CA SER A 86 15.54 6.83 -9.19
C SER A 86 16.40 6.93 -7.93
N PRO A 87 17.61 6.33 -7.93
CA PRO A 87 18.52 6.43 -6.80
C PRO A 87 18.98 7.87 -6.61
N GLY A 88 19.27 8.26 -5.38
CA GLY A 88 19.71 9.61 -5.05
C GLY A 88 19.71 9.88 -3.55
N HIS A 89 20.20 11.06 -3.18
CA HIS A 89 20.19 11.53 -1.81
C HIS A 89 18.86 12.24 -1.50
N LEU A 90 18.26 11.97 -0.36
CA LEU A 90 17.00 12.56 0.10
C LEU A 90 17.29 13.84 0.91
N ASN A 91 17.55 14.96 0.25
CA ASN A 91 17.79 16.22 0.94
C ASN A 91 16.52 16.72 1.65
N VAL A 92 15.36 16.43 1.08
CA VAL A 92 14.06 16.69 1.70
C VAL A 92 13.22 15.43 1.64
N LEU A 93 12.80 14.94 2.80
CA LEU A 93 11.83 13.86 2.95
C LEU A 93 10.82 14.24 4.03
N ARG A 94 9.70 14.80 3.61
CA ARG A 94 8.58 15.11 4.50
C ARG A 94 7.39 14.24 4.12
N LEU A 95 6.98 13.40 5.05
CA LEU A 95 5.81 12.54 4.96
C LEU A 95 4.66 13.14 5.77
N PRO A 96 3.40 12.77 5.47
CA PRO A 96 2.26 13.27 6.24
C PRO A 96 2.37 12.85 7.70
N ARG A 97 1.75 13.64 8.60
CA ARG A 97 1.71 13.27 10.01
C ARG A 97 0.79 12.07 10.24
N PRO A 98 1.24 11.05 10.98
CA PRO A 98 0.38 9.95 11.39
C PRO A 98 -0.81 10.44 12.20
N SER A 99 -1.95 9.73 12.07
CA SER A 99 -3.18 9.97 12.83
C SER A 99 -3.98 8.66 12.89
N ASP A 100 -5.11 8.64 13.54
CA ASP A 100 -6.01 7.46 13.57
C ASP A 100 -6.46 7.03 12.17
N ALA A 101 -6.41 7.94 11.20
CA ALA A 101 -6.83 7.70 9.82
C ALA A 101 -5.67 7.57 8.83
N ILE A 102 -4.44 7.87 9.22
CA ILE A 102 -3.24 7.80 8.38
C ILE A 102 -2.11 7.14 9.15
N ARG A 103 -1.68 6.00 8.67
CA ARG A 103 -0.49 5.28 9.18
C ARG A 103 0.65 5.43 8.16
N ILE A 104 1.85 5.63 8.66
CA ILE A 104 3.07 5.76 7.86
C ILE A 104 4.08 4.71 8.33
N GLU A 105 4.61 3.96 7.37
CA GLU A 105 5.73 3.05 7.59
C GLU A 105 6.85 3.45 6.63
N ALA A 106 7.86 4.14 7.15
CA ALA A 106 8.95 4.68 6.35
C ALA A 106 10.22 3.82 6.49
N SER A 107 10.90 3.57 5.37
CA SER A 107 12.18 2.87 5.31
C SER A 107 13.37 3.82 5.31
N TYR A 108 13.13 5.11 5.03
CA TYR A 108 14.14 6.15 4.92
C TYR A 108 13.76 7.38 5.74
N THR A 109 14.78 8.17 6.08
CA THR A 109 14.67 9.48 6.71
C THR A 109 15.33 10.56 5.86
N GLU A 110 15.07 11.83 6.16
CA GLU A 110 15.76 12.94 5.51
C GLU A 110 17.28 12.83 5.74
N GLY A 111 18.05 12.98 4.69
CA GLY A 111 19.50 12.78 4.71
C GLY A 111 19.98 11.39 4.27
N ASP A 112 19.09 10.41 4.13
CA ASP A 112 19.44 9.09 3.65
C ASP A 112 19.71 9.07 2.13
N THR A 113 20.34 7.99 1.67
CA THR A 113 20.60 7.76 0.24
C THR A 113 19.90 6.49 -0.24
N ILE A 114 19.06 6.63 -1.26
CA ILE A 114 18.47 5.50 -1.97
C ILE A 114 19.50 4.96 -2.96
N THR A 115 19.83 3.69 -2.82
CA THR A 115 20.82 3.02 -3.68
C THR A 115 20.13 2.18 -4.76
N PRO A 116 20.81 1.87 -5.88
CA PRO A 116 20.27 0.99 -6.91
C PRO A 116 20.32 -0.50 -6.56
N PHE A 117 20.85 -0.86 -5.38
CA PHE A 117 21.11 -2.25 -4.99
C PHE A 117 19.96 -2.89 -4.20
N TYR A 118 19.04 -2.10 -3.69
CA TYR A 118 17.91 -2.53 -2.88
C TYR A 118 16.59 -1.98 -3.43
N ASP A 119 15.49 -2.48 -2.88
CA ASP A 119 14.14 -1.99 -3.20
C ASP A 119 14.06 -0.47 -2.94
N PRO A 120 13.68 0.36 -3.93
CA PRO A 120 13.59 1.80 -3.80
C PRO A 120 12.32 2.29 -3.09
N MET A 121 11.62 1.45 -2.32
CA MET A 121 10.43 1.83 -1.58
C MET A 121 10.79 2.76 -0.42
N ILE A 122 10.33 4.01 -0.51
CA ILE A 122 10.58 5.06 0.50
C ILE A 122 9.70 4.84 1.73
N ALA A 123 8.40 4.62 1.50
CA ALA A 123 7.44 4.45 2.56
C ALA A 123 6.17 3.74 2.07
N LYS A 124 5.39 3.21 3.00
CA LYS A 124 3.98 2.89 2.83
C LYS A 124 3.15 3.96 3.51
N ILE A 125 2.13 4.43 2.83
CA ILE A 125 1.12 5.33 3.36
C ILE A 125 -0.18 4.56 3.37
N ILE A 126 -0.80 4.41 4.54
CA ILE A 126 -2.04 3.66 4.70
C ILE A 126 -3.12 4.61 5.19
N SER A 127 -4.23 4.70 4.47
CA SER A 127 -5.39 5.48 4.88
C SER A 127 -6.53 4.59 5.36
N PHE A 128 -7.32 5.10 6.30
CA PHE A 128 -8.54 4.48 6.80
C PHE A 128 -9.71 5.45 6.67
N GLY A 129 -10.85 4.94 6.21
CA GLY A 129 -12.11 5.68 6.11
C GLY A 129 -13.30 4.80 6.47
N GLU A 130 -14.46 5.42 6.74
CA GLU A 130 -15.71 4.72 6.97
C GLU A 130 -16.14 3.89 5.75
N ASP A 131 -15.80 4.39 4.56
CA ASP A 131 -16.00 3.74 3.28
C ASP A 131 -14.82 3.99 2.33
N ARG A 132 -14.87 3.39 1.12
CA ARG A 132 -13.83 3.52 0.11
C ARG A 132 -13.60 4.97 -0.32
N ARG A 133 -14.66 5.77 -0.46
CA ARG A 133 -14.56 7.17 -0.88
C ARG A 133 -13.80 8.00 0.15
N HIS A 134 -14.12 7.85 1.42
CA HIS A 134 -13.42 8.52 2.51
C HIS A 134 -11.96 8.09 2.62
N ALA A 135 -11.67 6.78 2.45
CA ALA A 135 -10.28 6.31 2.42
C ALA A 135 -9.48 6.93 1.27
N ILE A 136 -10.07 7.01 0.05
CA ILE A 136 -9.45 7.66 -1.11
C ILE A 136 -9.18 9.15 -0.84
N GLN A 137 -10.15 9.88 -0.30
CA GLN A 137 -9.99 11.31 0.00
C GLN A 137 -8.86 11.56 0.99
N LYS A 138 -8.79 10.77 2.06
CA LYS A 138 -7.71 10.86 3.06
C LYS A 138 -6.36 10.52 2.46
N MET A 139 -6.28 9.49 1.59
CA MET A 139 -5.04 9.14 0.90
C MET A 139 -4.57 10.26 -0.04
N LEU A 140 -5.47 10.85 -0.82
CA LEU A 140 -5.13 11.99 -1.68
C LEU A 140 -4.58 13.17 -0.85
N SER A 141 -5.25 13.51 0.24
CA SER A 141 -4.78 14.57 1.15
C SER A 141 -3.42 14.23 1.79
N ALA A 142 -3.17 12.97 2.13
CA ALA A 142 -1.88 12.52 2.64
C ALA A 142 -0.77 12.65 1.59
N LEU A 143 -1.03 12.20 0.34
CA LEU A 143 -0.07 12.33 -0.75
C LEU A 143 0.21 13.78 -1.16
N GLU A 144 -0.72 14.71 -0.91
CA GLU A 144 -0.51 16.15 -1.12
C GLU A 144 0.45 16.77 -0.09
N GLN A 145 0.58 16.20 1.08
CA GLN A 145 1.49 16.63 2.13
C GLN A 145 2.92 16.10 1.96
N CYS A 146 3.12 15.11 1.07
CA CYS A 146 4.46 14.59 0.80
C CYS A 146 5.31 15.64 0.08
N GLN A 147 6.50 15.92 0.61
CA GLN A 147 7.51 16.72 -0.05
C GLN A 147 8.80 15.90 -0.10
N ILE A 148 9.23 15.55 -1.32
CA ILE A 148 10.42 14.74 -1.57
C ILE A 148 11.18 15.41 -2.72
N GLU A 149 12.43 15.71 -2.49
CA GLU A 149 13.29 16.38 -3.46
C GLU A 149 14.49 15.50 -3.83
N ASP A 150 15.08 15.78 -4.99
CA ASP A 150 16.27 15.15 -5.58
C ASP A 150 16.11 13.72 -6.10
N VAL A 151 14.97 13.08 -5.88
CA VAL A 151 14.62 11.80 -6.49
C VAL A 151 13.25 11.88 -7.16
N ALA A 152 13.09 11.21 -8.30
CA ALA A 152 11.77 11.05 -8.90
C ALA A 152 10.95 10.04 -8.09
N THR A 153 9.65 10.27 -7.97
CA THR A 153 8.73 9.39 -7.24
C THR A 153 7.47 9.08 -8.03
N ASN A 154 6.77 8.03 -7.63
CA ASN A 154 5.49 7.64 -8.22
C ASN A 154 4.27 8.39 -7.65
N ILE A 155 4.45 9.42 -6.82
CA ILE A 155 3.34 10.17 -6.16
C ILE A 155 2.30 10.66 -7.18
N ALA A 156 2.77 11.22 -8.30
CA ALA A 156 1.88 11.77 -9.31
C ALA A 156 0.98 10.68 -9.92
N LEU A 157 1.56 9.51 -10.23
CA LEU A 157 0.81 8.35 -10.72
C LEU A 157 -0.18 7.83 -9.66
N LEU A 158 0.22 7.71 -8.40
CA LEU A 158 -0.66 7.29 -7.31
C LEU A 158 -1.88 8.22 -7.19
N LYS A 159 -1.67 9.54 -7.27
CA LYS A 159 -2.76 10.52 -7.27
C LYS A 159 -3.67 10.37 -8.49
N ALA A 160 -3.13 10.10 -9.67
CA ALA A 160 -3.91 9.88 -10.88
C ALA A 160 -4.79 8.64 -10.76
N ILE A 161 -4.24 7.52 -10.28
CA ILE A 161 -4.98 6.28 -10.03
C ILE A 161 -6.13 6.52 -9.04
N LEU A 162 -5.87 7.18 -7.91
CA LEU A 162 -6.88 7.46 -6.88
C LEU A 162 -8.01 8.37 -7.38
N LYS A 163 -7.75 9.22 -8.38
CA LYS A 163 -8.75 10.09 -9.01
C LYS A 163 -9.54 9.40 -10.11
N ASP A 164 -9.03 8.29 -10.65
CA ASP A 164 -9.66 7.58 -11.76
C ASP A 164 -11.01 6.96 -11.36
N PRO A 165 -12.06 7.10 -12.18
CA PRO A 165 -13.38 6.53 -11.89
C PRO A 165 -13.37 5.01 -11.73
N ALA A 166 -12.59 4.28 -12.54
CA ALA A 166 -12.53 2.82 -12.44
C ALA A 166 -11.95 2.37 -11.09
N PHE A 167 -10.92 3.07 -10.59
CA PHE A 167 -10.38 2.80 -9.27
C PHE A 167 -11.37 3.16 -8.15
N LYS A 168 -12.04 4.33 -8.26
CA LYS A 168 -13.06 4.75 -7.28
C LYS A 168 -14.19 3.74 -7.14
N ASP A 169 -14.63 3.19 -8.27
CA ASP A 169 -15.74 2.24 -8.35
C ASP A 169 -15.31 0.78 -8.13
N ALA A 170 -14.05 0.53 -7.75
CA ALA A 170 -13.45 -0.80 -7.59
C ALA A 170 -13.58 -1.70 -8.85
N ARG A 171 -13.55 -1.10 -10.04
CA ARG A 171 -13.63 -1.77 -11.35
C ARG A 171 -12.25 -1.97 -11.98
N VAL A 172 -11.25 -2.29 -11.15
CA VAL A 172 -9.87 -2.53 -11.57
C VAL A 172 -9.53 -4.00 -11.50
N ASN A 173 -8.61 -4.44 -12.34
CA ASN A 173 -8.10 -5.80 -12.39
C ASN A 173 -6.57 -5.79 -12.54
N THR A 174 -5.95 -6.95 -12.66
CA THR A 174 -4.49 -7.09 -12.73
C THR A 174 -3.86 -6.41 -13.96
N THR A 175 -4.62 -6.19 -15.05
CA THR A 175 -4.14 -5.54 -16.27
C THR A 175 -4.47 -4.03 -16.32
N TYR A 176 -5.17 -3.50 -15.30
CA TYR A 176 -5.65 -2.13 -15.28
C TYR A 176 -4.54 -1.10 -15.51
N LEU A 177 -3.45 -1.19 -14.79
CA LEU A 177 -2.36 -0.21 -14.89
C LEU A 177 -1.70 -0.27 -16.28
N GLU A 178 -1.40 -1.45 -16.78
CA GLU A 178 -0.80 -1.65 -18.11
C GLU A 178 -1.66 -1.03 -19.21
N GLN A 179 -2.98 -1.21 -19.14
CA GLN A 179 -3.93 -0.69 -20.14
C GLN A 179 -4.15 0.82 -20.05
N ASN A 180 -3.95 1.43 -18.88
CA ASN A 180 -4.33 2.82 -18.63
C ASN A 180 -3.14 3.74 -18.34
N ILE A 181 -1.90 3.24 -18.26
CA ILE A 181 -0.73 4.01 -17.83
C ILE A 181 -0.53 5.29 -18.66
N THR A 182 -0.70 5.20 -19.99
CA THR A 182 -0.54 6.36 -20.90
C THR A 182 -1.56 7.45 -20.60
N THR A 183 -2.82 7.08 -20.36
CA THR A 183 -3.89 8.03 -20.03
C THR A 183 -3.67 8.65 -18.65
N LEU A 184 -3.32 7.83 -17.67
CA LEU A 184 -3.04 8.28 -16.29
C LEU A 184 -1.85 9.24 -16.26
N MET A 185 -0.79 8.97 -17.02
CA MET A 185 0.38 9.85 -17.14
C MET A 185 0.08 11.08 -18.01
N GLY A 186 -0.74 10.97 -19.05
CA GLY A 186 -1.15 12.09 -19.90
C GLY A 186 -1.93 13.15 -19.12
N CYS A 187 -2.76 12.78 -18.17
CA CYS A 187 -3.43 13.71 -17.27
C CYS A 187 -2.47 14.55 -16.40
N LEU A 188 -1.23 14.09 -16.19
CA LEU A 188 -0.23 14.79 -15.39
C LEU A 188 0.52 15.88 -16.18
N LEU A 189 0.51 15.81 -17.52
CA LEU A 189 1.19 16.81 -18.37
C LEU A 189 0.37 18.09 -18.57
N TYR A 190 -0.92 18.09 -18.16
CA TYR A 190 -1.85 19.20 -18.34
C TYR A 190 -2.37 19.81 -17.03
N THR A 191 -1.82 19.41 -15.88
CA THR A 191 -2.09 19.98 -14.55
C THR A 191 -0.86 20.64 -13.97
#